data_1da88813df1d1c79cc227e97440de02b
#
_entry.id   1da88813df1d1c79cc227e97440de02b
#
_cell.length_a   1.000
_cell.length_b   1.000
_cell.length_c   1.000
_cell.angle_alpha   90.00
_cell.angle_beta   90.00
_cell.angle_gamma   90.00
#
_symmetry.space_group_name_H-M   'P 1'
#
loop_
_entity.id
_entity.type
_entity.pdbx_description
1 polymer ?
#
loop_
_entity_poly.entity_id
_entity_poly.type
_entity_poly.pdbx_seq_one_letter_code
_entity_poly.pdbx_strand_id
1 'polypeptide(L)'
;MVLNVGIIGAGEVAQVIHLPTLTLLSHLYQIISICDISLPVAQHCASKFHIPTATADPFAVITDPAVDVVFILTSDEFHAEYTIAALQAGKNVMVEKPLTLSLPAAQRILDAERTSRGRVFVGYMRRYAPSFTGAFMREVASIPKILYARVRDMSGPNAFFVNQSGTFQVRPDPKDIPASAAQERDRLLEGLYREAFPGNDNVTNGMKKYCRFLGSLGSHDLSLMREALGGVVSSVEGVSVNDPFYSAIFTFPSPSSSAAGEKFSVTYESGIDTIPDFDAHLAIYGSNKRVSIQYDSPYVKGLPIKVRVEEVNEYGEKQVREILSSYEDAYTAELTQMYECFVNGRKIKTSVEDAVEDLRLYDAMYRKAGFIN
;
A
#
# COMPACT_ATOMS: atom_id res chain seq x y z
N MET A 1 18.49 16.12 -11.38
CA MET A 1 19.27 14.90 -11.05
C MET A 1 18.41 13.71 -11.43
N VAL A 2 18.95 12.66 -12.05
CA VAL A 2 18.23 11.39 -12.24
C VAL A 2 18.65 10.47 -11.11
N LEU A 3 17.70 9.78 -10.46
CA LEU A 3 17.99 8.82 -9.40
C LEU A 3 18.26 7.44 -9.99
N ASN A 4 19.36 6.82 -9.60
CA ASN A 4 19.71 5.46 -9.95
C ASN A 4 18.96 4.48 -9.04
N VAL A 5 18.16 3.60 -9.64
CA VAL A 5 17.31 2.64 -8.94
C VAL A 5 17.89 1.23 -9.00
N GLY A 6 17.99 0.60 -7.84
CA GLY A 6 18.20 -0.83 -7.71
C GLY A 6 16.92 -1.51 -7.26
N ILE A 7 16.52 -2.60 -7.91
CA ILE A 7 15.27 -3.32 -7.62
C ILE A 7 15.56 -4.67 -6.99
N ILE A 8 14.86 -4.99 -5.90
CA ILE A 8 14.86 -6.30 -5.25
C ILE A 8 13.46 -6.89 -5.32
N GLY A 9 13.31 -7.98 -6.06
CA GLY A 9 12.06 -8.62 -6.41
C GLY A 9 11.59 -8.25 -7.82
N ALA A 10 11.54 -9.25 -8.72
CA ALA A 10 11.04 -9.12 -10.08
C ALA A 10 9.70 -9.85 -10.25
N GLY A 11 8.87 -9.86 -9.20
CA GLY A 11 7.55 -10.46 -9.17
C GLY A 11 6.49 -9.69 -9.98
N GLU A 12 5.22 -10.00 -9.72
CA GLU A 12 4.07 -9.42 -10.44
C GLU A 12 4.05 -7.89 -10.38
N VAL A 13 4.13 -7.30 -9.18
CA VAL A 13 4.07 -5.84 -9.03
C VAL A 13 5.26 -5.14 -9.69
N ALA A 14 6.43 -5.75 -9.67
CA ALA A 14 7.61 -5.22 -10.36
C ALA A 14 7.38 -5.19 -11.87
N GLN A 15 6.98 -6.32 -12.47
CA GLN A 15 6.87 -6.47 -13.93
C GLN A 15 5.66 -5.74 -14.52
N VAL A 16 4.56 -5.68 -13.77
CA VAL A 16 3.29 -5.09 -14.26
C VAL A 16 3.21 -3.59 -13.99
N ILE A 17 3.81 -3.14 -12.90
CA ILE A 17 3.65 -1.77 -12.41
C ILE A 17 4.97 -1.00 -12.41
N HIS A 18 5.94 -1.38 -11.55
CA HIS A 18 7.10 -0.51 -11.30
C HIS A 18 8.05 -0.39 -12.47
N LEU A 19 8.42 -1.50 -13.12
CA LEU A 19 9.32 -1.46 -14.28
C LEU A 19 8.75 -0.63 -15.44
N PRO A 20 7.47 -0.83 -15.86
CA PRO A 20 6.85 0.04 -16.86
C PRO A 20 6.77 1.51 -16.43
N THR A 21 6.38 1.78 -15.17
CA THR A 21 6.21 3.15 -14.69
C THR A 21 7.55 3.89 -14.57
N LEU A 22 8.59 3.24 -14.05
CA LEU A 22 9.94 3.81 -14.00
C LEU A 22 10.50 4.09 -15.40
N THR A 23 10.20 3.23 -16.37
CA THR A 23 10.58 3.47 -17.78
C THR A 23 9.88 4.69 -18.37
N LEU A 24 8.59 4.90 -18.07
CA LEU A 24 7.87 6.12 -18.44
C LEU A 24 8.47 7.36 -17.76
N LEU A 25 8.93 7.24 -16.54
CA LEU A 25 9.56 8.30 -15.75
C LEU A 25 11.09 8.37 -15.92
N SER A 26 11.62 7.97 -17.07
CA SER A 26 13.07 7.92 -17.37
C SER A 26 13.80 9.25 -17.24
N HIS A 27 13.08 10.36 -17.21
CA HIS A 27 13.63 11.69 -16.92
C HIS A 27 13.89 11.94 -15.42
N LEU A 28 13.32 11.10 -14.52
CA LEU A 28 13.49 11.16 -13.08
C LEU A 28 14.32 9.99 -12.55
N TYR A 29 14.20 8.82 -13.18
CA TYR A 29 14.75 7.56 -12.71
C TYR A 29 15.50 6.80 -13.78
N GLN A 30 16.59 6.14 -13.39
CA GLN A 30 17.30 5.16 -14.21
C GLN A 30 17.42 3.85 -13.43
N ILE A 31 16.88 2.76 -13.96
CA ILE A 31 17.05 1.44 -13.35
C ILE A 31 18.42 0.90 -13.76
N ILE A 32 19.32 0.67 -12.79
CA ILE A 32 20.68 0.22 -13.05
C ILE A 32 20.94 -1.23 -12.64
N SER A 33 20.11 -1.77 -11.73
CA SER A 33 20.21 -3.16 -11.32
C SER A 33 18.88 -3.74 -10.91
N ILE A 34 18.72 -5.05 -11.13
CA ILE A 34 17.53 -5.81 -10.71
C ILE A 34 17.96 -7.16 -10.12
N CYS A 35 17.36 -7.51 -9.00
CA CYS A 35 17.56 -8.77 -8.30
C CYS A 35 16.25 -9.56 -8.20
N ASP A 36 16.33 -10.85 -8.42
CA ASP A 36 15.28 -11.81 -8.06
C ASP A 36 15.90 -13.13 -7.65
N ILE A 37 15.26 -13.87 -6.78
CA ILE A 37 15.70 -15.21 -6.36
C ILE A 37 15.85 -16.16 -7.55
N SER A 38 15.03 -15.97 -8.58
CA SER A 38 15.18 -16.60 -9.90
C SER A 38 16.01 -15.70 -10.81
N LEU A 39 17.30 -16.01 -10.95
CA LEU A 39 18.19 -15.27 -11.85
C LEU A 39 17.65 -15.19 -13.30
N PRO A 40 17.03 -16.24 -13.88
CA PRO A 40 16.41 -16.14 -15.21
C PRO A 40 15.31 -15.08 -15.29
N VAL A 41 14.48 -14.91 -14.25
CA VAL A 41 13.46 -13.86 -14.22
C VAL A 41 14.10 -12.49 -14.15
N ALA A 42 15.10 -12.29 -13.29
CA ALA A 42 15.87 -11.04 -13.24
C ALA A 42 16.51 -10.70 -14.60
N GLN A 43 17.12 -11.67 -15.27
CA GLN A 43 17.73 -11.52 -16.59
C GLN A 43 16.69 -11.19 -17.68
N HIS A 44 15.52 -11.84 -17.64
CA HIS A 44 14.40 -11.50 -18.54
C HIS A 44 13.97 -10.04 -18.37
N CYS A 45 13.75 -9.60 -17.13
CA CYS A 45 13.40 -8.21 -16.85
C CYS A 45 14.51 -7.23 -17.27
N ALA A 46 15.76 -7.58 -16.99
CA ALA A 46 16.89 -6.76 -17.39
C ALA A 46 16.98 -6.60 -18.92
N SER A 47 16.79 -7.67 -19.67
CA SER A 47 16.74 -7.63 -21.13
C SER A 47 15.57 -6.79 -21.64
N LYS A 48 14.37 -7.01 -21.09
CA LYS A 48 13.12 -6.35 -21.52
C LYS A 48 13.14 -4.85 -21.28
N PHE A 49 13.71 -4.41 -20.16
CA PHE A 49 13.73 -3.01 -19.73
C PHE A 49 15.10 -2.34 -19.84
N HIS A 50 16.06 -3.00 -20.54
CA HIS A 50 17.41 -2.49 -20.77
C HIS A 50 18.16 -2.13 -19.48
N ILE A 51 18.03 -2.96 -18.44
CA ILE A 51 18.72 -2.79 -17.16
C ILE A 51 20.12 -3.41 -17.26
N PRO A 52 21.19 -2.66 -16.91
CA PRO A 52 22.57 -3.14 -17.10
C PRO A 52 22.93 -4.39 -16.31
N THR A 53 22.39 -4.53 -15.08
CA THR A 53 22.78 -5.59 -14.14
C THR A 53 21.60 -6.42 -13.69
N ALA A 54 21.72 -7.76 -13.81
CA ALA A 54 20.78 -8.72 -13.22
C ALA A 54 21.55 -9.64 -12.25
N THR A 55 21.00 -9.87 -11.06
CA THR A 55 21.64 -10.69 -10.02
C THR A 55 20.59 -11.51 -9.26
N ALA A 56 21.06 -12.56 -8.55
CA ALA A 56 20.26 -13.28 -7.56
C ALA A 56 20.63 -12.90 -6.12
N ASP A 57 21.61 -12.00 -5.95
CA ASP A 57 22.06 -11.52 -4.64
C ASP A 57 21.48 -10.12 -4.35
N PRO A 58 20.56 -9.96 -3.39
CA PRO A 58 19.99 -8.67 -3.03
C PRO A 58 21.04 -7.72 -2.43
N PHE A 59 22.07 -8.24 -1.78
CA PHE A 59 23.13 -7.43 -1.18
C PHE A 59 24.03 -6.80 -2.24
N ALA A 60 24.19 -7.43 -3.41
CA ALA A 60 24.86 -6.81 -4.54
C ALA A 60 24.16 -5.53 -5.02
N VAL A 61 22.83 -5.47 -4.92
CA VAL A 61 22.05 -4.25 -5.21
C VAL A 61 22.17 -3.23 -4.08
N ILE A 62 22.00 -3.67 -2.83
CA ILE A 62 22.02 -2.80 -1.64
C ILE A 62 23.35 -2.08 -1.47
N THR A 63 24.47 -2.79 -1.68
CA THR A 63 25.81 -2.26 -1.44
C THR A 63 26.43 -1.55 -2.65
N ASP A 64 25.78 -1.58 -3.81
CA ASP A 64 26.27 -0.89 -5.00
C ASP A 64 26.30 0.64 -4.74
N PRO A 65 27.49 1.28 -4.79
CA PRO A 65 27.62 2.71 -4.55
C PRO A 65 26.89 3.56 -5.61
N ALA A 66 26.62 3.03 -6.79
CA ALA A 66 25.91 3.72 -7.86
C ALA A 66 24.38 3.78 -7.65
N VAL A 67 23.82 2.95 -6.77
CA VAL A 67 22.38 2.95 -6.44
C VAL A 67 22.06 4.07 -5.46
N ASP A 68 21.10 4.93 -5.79
CA ASP A 68 20.60 6.01 -4.93
C ASP A 68 19.39 5.56 -4.11
N VAL A 69 18.51 4.76 -4.74
CA VAL A 69 17.24 4.27 -4.16
C VAL A 69 17.10 2.77 -4.38
N VAL A 70 16.80 2.03 -3.32
CA VAL A 70 16.47 0.60 -3.39
C VAL A 70 14.95 0.44 -3.37
N PHE A 71 14.41 -0.21 -4.40
CA PHE A 71 13.01 -0.63 -4.46
C PHE A 71 12.87 -2.05 -3.94
N ILE A 72 12.13 -2.23 -2.86
CA ILE A 72 11.87 -3.53 -2.24
C ILE A 72 10.47 -3.97 -2.66
N LEU A 73 10.42 -4.87 -3.63
CA LEU A 73 9.22 -5.38 -4.29
C LEU A 73 9.06 -6.89 -4.08
N THR A 74 9.62 -7.38 -3.00
CA THR A 74 9.56 -8.78 -2.58
C THR A 74 8.22 -9.11 -1.93
N SER A 75 8.06 -10.33 -1.43
CA SER A 75 6.96 -10.66 -0.53
C SER A 75 7.20 -10.07 0.87
N ASP A 76 6.10 -9.84 1.61
CA ASP A 76 6.01 -9.04 2.84
C ASP A 76 7.03 -9.43 3.92
N GLU A 77 7.37 -10.72 4.01
CA GLU A 77 8.28 -11.25 5.02
C GLU A 77 9.72 -10.74 4.88
N PHE A 78 10.11 -10.33 3.69
CA PHE A 78 11.46 -9.80 3.42
C PHE A 78 11.54 -8.27 3.50
N HIS A 79 10.40 -7.56 3.59
CA HIS A 79 10.37 -6.11 3.59
C HIS A 79 11.23 -5.49 4.69
N ALA A 80 11.10 -6.00 5.93
CA ALA A 80 11.85 -5.44 7.06
C ALA A 80 13.36 -5.68 6.92
N GLU A 81 13.77 -6.88 6.53
CA GLU A 81 15.18 -7.26 6.41
C GLU A 81 15.90 -6.39 5.37
N TYR A 82 15.36 -6.32 4.16
CA TYR A 82 16.00 -5.56 3.09
C TYR A 82 15.90 -4.04 3.28
N THR A 83 14.82 -3.54 3.90
CA THR A 83 14.70 -2.12 4.27
C THR A 83 15.79 -1.73 5.26
N ILE A 84 15.98 -2.52 6.32
CA ILE A 84 17.02 -2.26 7.34
C ILE A 84 18.40 -2.31 6.70
N ALA A 85 18.70 -3.32 5.89
CA ALA A 85 19.98 -3.45 5.21
C ALA A 85 20.27 -2.27 4.27
N ALA A 86 19.29 -1.83 3.49
CA ALA A 86 19.43 -0.68 2.60
C ALA A 86 19.67 0.63 3.38
N LEU A 87 18.93 0.82 4.49
CA LEU A 87 19.15 1.97 5.39
C LEU A 87 20.56 1.96 6.01
N GLN A 88 21.06 0.80 6.45
CA GLN A 88 22.42 0.65 6.97
C GLN A 88 23.49 0.97 5.92
N ALA A 89 23.19 0.69 4.64
CA ALA A 89 24.02 1.10 3.52
C ALA A 89 23.86 2.59 3.14
N GLY A 90 23.01 3.33 3.86
CA GLY A 90 22.76 4.76 3.64
C GLY A 90 21.90 5.07 2.42
N LYS A 91 21.14 4.09 1.88
CA LYS A 91 20.29 4.23 0.71
C LYS A 91 18.90 4.75 1.09
N ASN A 92 18.28 5.53 0.20
CA ASN A 92 16.85 5.72 0.26
C ASN A 92 16.13 4.43 -0.12
N VAL A 93 14.94 4.22 0.42
CA VAL A 93 14.17 2.99 0.23
C VAL A 93 12.76 3.32 -0.22
N MET A 94 12.32 2.69 -1.30
CA MET A 94 10.93 2.48 -1.62
C MET A 94 10.57 1.05 -1.27
N VAL A 95 9.66 0.84 -0.34
CA VAL A 95 9.17 -0.48 0.02
C VAL A 95 7.68 -0.59 -0.31
N GLU A 96 7.29 -1.67 -1.00
CA GLU A 96 5.88 -1.94 -1.23
C GLU A 96 5.12 -2.14 0.09
N LYS A 97 3.83 -1.86 0.05
CA LYS A 97 2.96 -2.13 1.18
C LYS A 97 2.71 -3.66 1.33
N PRO A 98 2.48 -4.14 2.56
CA PRO A 98 2.60 -3.39 3.81
C PRO A 98 4.08 -3.13 4.14
N LEU A 99 4.36 -2.14 4.95
CA LEU A 99 5.74 -1.93 5.43
C LEU A 99 6.31 -3.23 6.02
N THR A 100 5.53 -3.91 6.84
CA THR A 100 5.75 -5.24 7.41
C THR A 100 4.44 -5.76 8.02
N LEU A 101 4.45 -6.95 8.64
CA LEU A 101 3.26 -7.56 9.25
C LEU A 101 3.18 -7.41 10.77
N SER A 102 4.17 -6.79 11.43
CA SER A 102 4.21 -6.68 12.89
C SER A 102 4.73 -5.33 13.38
N LEU A 103 4.24 -4.88 14.53
CA LEU A 103 4.72 -3.67 15.20
C LEU A 103 6.21 -3.77 15.60
N PRO A 104 6.70 -4.87 16.18
CA PRO A 104 8.13 -5.00 16.48
C PRO A 104 9.03 -4.90 15.24
N ALA A 105 8.63 -5.50 14.11
CA ALA A 105 9.39 -5.38 12.87
C ALA A 105 9.40 -3.94 12.33
N ALA A 106 8.27 -3.23 12.38
CA ALA A 106 8.20 -1.83 12.01
C ALA A 106 9.06 -0.95 12.93
N GLN A 107 9.11 -1.24 14.23
CA GLN A 107 9.99 -0.54 15.16
C GLN A 107 11.47 -0.71 14.81
N ARG A 108 11.89 -1.93 14.41
CA ARG A 108 13.27 -2.18 13.93
C ARG A 108 13.61 -1.34 12.69
N ILE A 109 12.66 -1.19 11.76
CA ILE A 109 12.85 -0.33 10.57
C ILE A 109 12.98 1.14 11.01
N LEU A 110 12.11 1.61 11.90
CA LEU A 110 12.13 2.98 12.40
C LEU A 110 13.45 3.32 13.11
N ASP A 111 13.97 2.40 13.91
CA ASP A 111 15.26 2.58 14.59
C ASP A 111 16.43 2.60 13.61
N ALA A 112 16.38 1.79 12.55
CA ALA A 112 17.36 1.82 11.47
C ALA A 112 17.31 3.14 10.68
N GLU A 113 16.11 3.65 10.36
CA GLU A 113 15.93 4.91 9.64
C GLU A 113 16.47 6.10 10.43
N ARG A 114 16.25 6.15 11.76
CA ARG A 114 16.76 7.23 12.64
C ARG A 114 18.27 7.36 12.64
N THR A 115 18.98 6.28 12.38
CA THR A 115 20.45 6.27 12.36
C THR A 115 21.02 6.32 10.95
N SER A 116 20.19 6.26 9.92
CA SER A 116 20.54 6.29 8.52
C SER A 116 20.55 7.71 7.95
N ARG A 117 21.28 7.88 6.82
CA ARG A 117 21.11 9.03 5.94
C ARG A 117 19.95 8.85 4.95
N GLY A 118 19.58 7.60 4.69
CA GLY A 118 18.47 7.25 3.84
C GLY A 118 17.12 7.43 4.55
N ARG A 119 16.07 7.53 3.77
CA ARG A 119 14.67 7.64 4.22
C ARG A 119 13.82 6.57 3.56
N VAL A 120 12.74 6.19 4.22
CA VAL A 120 11.80 5.18 3.72
C VAL A 120 10.53 5.85 3.17
N PHE A 121 10.12 5.40 2.00
CA PHE A 121 8.85 5.72 1.37
C PHE A 121 8.06 4.42 1.21
N VAL A 122 6.87 4.33 1.81
CA VAL A 122 6.01 3.14 1.72
C VAL A 122 5.00 3.29 0.59
N GLY A 123 4.88 2.28 -0.25
CA GLY A 123 4.11 2.27 -1.50
C GLY A 123 2.60 2.19 -1.30
N TYR A 124 1.97 3.24 -0.81
CA TYR A 124 0.50 3.36 -0.69
C TYR A 124 -0.07 4.19 -1.85
N MET A 125 0.01 3.69 -3.07
CA MET A 125 -0.28 4.43 -4.30
C MET A 125 -1.65 5.13 -4.31
N ARG A 126 -2.72 4.54 -3.75
CA ARG A 126 -4.06 5.15 -3.74
C ARG A 126 -4.08 6.52 -3.09
N ARG A 127 -3.22 6.74 -2.09
CA ARG A 127 -3.08 8.00 -1.36
C ARG A 127 -2.45 9.11 -2.20
N TYR A 128 -1.79 8.77 -3.32
CA TYR A 128 -1.14 9.71 -4.23
C TYR A 128 -1.97 10.02 -5.48
N ALA A 129 -3.05 9.29 -5.71
CA ALA A 129 -3.93 9.53 -6.85
C ALA A 129 -4.34 11.01 -6.94
N PRO A 130 -4.18 11.69 -8.10
CA PRO A 130 -4.51 13.11 -8.22
C PRO A 130 -5.97 13.44 -7.88
N SER A 131 -6.89 12.52 -8.20
CA SER A 131 -8.31 12.68 -7.82
C SER A 131 -8.54 12.61 -6.32
N PHE A 132 -7.72 11.82 -5.59
CA PHE A 132 -7.78 11.77 -4.13
C PHE A 132 -7.20 13.04 -3.50
N THR A 133 -5.95 13.36 -3.81
CA THR A 133 -5.23 14.49 -3.19
C THR A 133 -5.82 15.85 -3.57
N GLY A 134 -6.46 15.95 -4.72
CA GLY A 134 -7.10 17.16 -5.25
C GLY A 134 -8.60 17.22 -4.95
N ALA A 135 -9.42 16.68 -5.86
CA ALA A 135 -10.87 16.85 -5.81
C ALA A 135 -11.51 16.24 -4.57
N PHE A 136 -11.17 14.97 -4.24
CA PHE A 136 -11.80 14.29 -3.12
C PHE A 136 -11.51 15.00 -1.79
N MET A 137 -10.25 15.26 -1.47
CA MET A 137 -9.88 15.92 -0.21
C MET A 137 -10.44 17.35 -0.11
N ARG A 138 -10.50 18.11 -1.22
CA ARG A 138 -11.14 19.43 -1.24
C ARG A 138 -12.64 19.36 -0.94
N GLU A 139 -13.33 18.38 -1.55
CA GLU A 139 -14.77 18.19 -1.31
C GLU A 139 -15.06 17.73 0.12
N VAL A 140 -14.23 16.84 0.66
CA VAL A 140 -14.32 16.38 2.05
C VAL A 140 -14.06 17.52 3.03
N ALA A 141 -13.04 18.34 2.79
CA ALA A 141 -12.72 19.49 3.64
C ALA A 141 -13.84 20.54 3.72
N SER A 142 -14.73 20.58 2.71
CA SER A 142 -15.89 21.48 2.69
C SER A 142 -17.15 20.90 3.33
N ILE A 143 -17.08 19.70 3.91
CA ILE A 143 -18.17 19.10 4.70
C ILE A 143 -18.13 19.70 6.11
N PRO A 144 -19.19 20.43 6.54
CA PRO A 144 -19.20 21.05 7.88
C PRO A 144 -19.16 20.03 9.02
N LYS A 145 -19.82 18.89 8.83
CA LYS A 145 -19.88 17.79 9.80
C LYS A 145 -19.97 16.46 9.09
N ILE A 146 -19.02 15.58 9.35
CA ILE A 146 -19.08 14.18 8.90
C ILE A 146 -20.02 13.42 9.85
N LEU A 147 -20.95 12.68 9.27
CA LEU A 147 -21.94 11.90 10.01
C LEU A 147 -21.63 10.41 9.97
N TYR A 148 -21.04 9.94 8.86
CA TYR A 148 -20.73 8.54 8.62
C TYR A 148 -19.73 8.43 7.48
N ALA A 149 -18.96 7.35 7.45
CA ALA A 149 -18.17 6.98 6.29
C ALA A 149 -18.23 5.47 6.03
N ARG A 150 -18.01 5.09 4.77
CA ARG A 150 -17.96 3.70 4.34
C ARG A 150 -16.71 3.48 3.48
N VAL A 151 -15.98 2.43 3.81
CA VAL A 151 -14.81 1.96 3.06
C VAL A 151 -15.11 0.56 2.56
N ARG A 152 -14.95 0.34 1.26
CA ARG A 152 -15.22 -0.95 0.65
C ARG A 152 -14.14 -1.29 -0.37
N ASP A 153 -13.67 -2.53 -0.34
CA ASP A 153 -12.82 -3.10 -1.39
C ASP A 153 -13.19 -4.58 -1.60
N MET A 154 -14.01 -4.81 -2.61
CA MET A 154 -14.36 -6.14 -3.08
C MET A 154 -13.68 -6.35 -4.43
N SER A 155 -12.74 -7.27 -4.46
CA SER A 155 -11.92 -7.51 -5.65
C SER A 155 -12.08 -8.95 -6.15
N GLY A 156 -12.10 -9.11 -7.46
CA GLY A 156 -11.97 -10.40 -8.10
C GLY A 156 -10.51 -10.87 -8.16
N PRO A 157 -10.24 -12.00 -8.86
CA PRO A 157 -8.89 -12.56 -8.94
C PRO A 157 -7.93 -11.62 -9.68
N ASN A 158 -6.80 -11.26 -9.06
CA ASN A 158 -5.77 -10.41 -9.68
C ASN A 158 -5.35 -10.86 -11.06
N ALA A 159 -5.21 -12.17 -11.27
CA ALA A 159 -4.81 -12.72 -12.57
C ALA A 159 -5.71 -12.30 -13.73
N PHE A 160 -7.00 -12.04 -13.47
CA PHE A 160 -7.92 -11.56 -14.49
C PHE A 160 -7.50 -10.18 -15.02
N PHE A 161 -7.16 -9.25 -14.13
CA PHE A 161 -6.73 -7.89 -14.49
C PHE A 161 -5.30 -7.88 -15.04
N VAL A 162 -4.39 -8.61 -14.40
CA VAL A 162 -2.98 -8.70 -14.80
C VAL A 162 -2.82 -9.27 -16.20
N ASN A 163 -3.59 -10.28 -16.57
CA ASN A 163 -3.55 -10.87 -17.92
C ASN A 163 -4.03 -9.88 -19.00
N GLN A 164 -4.75 -8.83 -18.64
CA GLN A 164 -5.23 -7.79 -19.54
C GLN A 164 -4.40 -6.49 -19.48
N SER A 165 -3.35 -6.46 -18.65
CA SER A 165 -2.49 -5.28 -18.49
C SER A 165 -1.59 -4.98 -19.68
N GLY A 166 -1.40 -5.93 -20.58
CA GLY A 166 -0.48 -5.82 -21.72
C GLY A 166 1.01 -5.93 -21.35
N THR A 167 1.33 -6.32 -20.11
CA THR A 167 2.72 -6.33 -19.62
C THR A 167 3.44 -7.66 -19.83
N PHE A 168 2.72 -8.77 -20.02
CA PHE A 168 3.27 -10.11 -20.31
C PHE A 168 4.34 -10.55 -19.31
N GLN A 169 3.94 -10.68 -18.03
CA GLN A 169 4.84 -11.10 -16.97
C GLN A 169 5.37 -12.53 -17.16
N VAL A 170 6.59 -12.76 -16.73
CA VAL A 170 7.22 -14.09 -16.65
C VAL A 170 7.27 -14.54 -15.19
N ARG A 171 6.91 -15.80 -14.96
CA ARG A 171 7.01 -16.42 -13.63
C ARG A 171 8.25 -17.30 -13.54
N PRO A 172 8.85 -17.45 -12.35
CA PRO A 172 10.00 -18.34 -12.19
C PRO A 172 9.62 -19.81 -12.45
N ASP A 173 10.51 -20.56 -13.09
CA ASP A 173 10.44 -22.02 -13.02
C ASP A 173 10.79 -22.45 -11.58
N PRO A 174 10.05 -23.38 -10.96
CA PRO A 174 10.41 -23.91 -9.63
C PRO A 174 11.84 -24.40 -9.51
N LYS A 175 12.46 -24.83 -10.60
CA LYS A 175 13.87 -25.26 -10.64
C LYS A 175 14.87 -24.13 -10.47
N ASP A 176 14.49 -22.91 -10.77
CA ASP A 176 15.34 -21.72 -10.64
C ASP A 176 15.37 -21.16 -9.22
N ILE A 177 14.51 -21.70 -8.34
CA ILE A 177 14.37 -21.27 -6.96
C ILE A 177 15.19 -22.21 -6.05
N PRO A 178 16.11 -21.70 -5.21
CA PRO A 178 16.84 -22.51 -4.25
C PRO A 178 15.88 -23.30 -3.34
N ALA A 179 16.19 -24.57 -3.09
CA ALA A 179 15.36 -25.44 -2.25
C ALA A 179 15.16 -24.88 -0.80
N SER A 180 16.13 -24.11 -0.30
CA SER A 180 16.07 -23.43 1.01
C SER A 180 15.12 -22.22 1.05
N ALA A 181 14.72 -21.68 -0.09
CA ALA A 181 13.95 -20.44 -0.16
C ALA A 181 12.57 -20.56 0.53
N ALA A 182 11.89 -21.68 0.35
CA ALA A 182 10.60 -21.93 1.00
C ALA A 182 10.76 -22.01 2.53
N GLN A 183 11.81 -22.67 2.99
CA GLN A 183 12.09 -22.80 4.43
C GLN A 183 12.41 -21.43 5.05
N GLU A 184 13.22 -20.61 4.38
CA GLU A 184 13.55 -19.27 4.87
C GLU A 184 12.33 -18.36 4.90
N ARG A 185 11.52 -18.36 3.84
CA ARG A 185 10.25 -17.64 3.79
C ARG A 185 9.35 -18.04 4.97
N ASP A 186 9.15 -19.34 5.19
CA ASP A 186 8.27 -19.84 6.24
C ASP A 186 8.83 -19.48 7.63
N ARG A 187 10.15 -19.52 7.83
CA ARG A 187 10.82 -19.07 9.06
C ARG A 187 10.54 -17.61 9.37
N LEU A 188 10.66 -16.72 8.36
CA LEU A 188 10.41 -15.29 8.50
C LEU A 188 8.94 -15.02 8.79
N LEU A 189 8.01 -15.65 8.05
CA LEU A 189 6.57 -15.51 8.28
C LEU A 189 6.17 -15.95 9.69
N GLU A 190 6.65 -17.12 10.16
CA GLU A 190 6.35 -17.59 11.51
C GLU A 190 6.88 -16.61 12.58
N GLY A 191 8.04 -15.99 12.35
CA GLY A 191 8.57 -14.93 13.21
C GLY A 191 7.62 -13.74 13.28
N LEU A 192 7.19 -13.23 12.13
CA LEU A 192 6.27 -12.09 12.04
C LEU A 192 4.90 -12.39 12.65
N TYR A 193 4.37 -13.60 12.47
CA TYR A 193 3.09 -13.98 13.09
C TYR A 193 3.19 -14.05 14.62
N ARG A 194 4.30 -14.55 15.17
CA ARG A 194 4.51 -14.54 16.63
C ARG A 194 4.59 -13.12 17.18
N GLU A 195 5.19 -12.20 16.43
CA GLU A 195 5.24 -10.78 16.78
C GLU A 195 3.87 -10.10 16.66
N ALA A 196 3.08 -10.45 15.62
CA ALA A 196 1.74 -9.89 15.39
C ALA A 196 0.69 -10.41 16.39
N PHE A 197 0.89 -11.60 16.94
CA PHE A 197 -0.03 -12.24 17.90
C PHE A 197 0.67 -12.57 19.22
N PRO A 198 1.16 -11.56 19.96
CA PRO A 198 1.92 -11.78 21.18
C PRO A 198 1.08 -12.49 22.24
N GLY A 199 1.71 -13.46 22.95
CA GLY A 199 1.05 -14.26 23.99
C GLY A 199 0.13 -15.35 23.46
N ASN A 200 0.07 -15.58 22.15
CA ASN A 200 -0.68 -16.68 21.56
C ASN A 200 0.29 -17.77 21.09
N ASP A 201 0.36 -18.87 21.84
CA ASP A 201 1.23 -20.00 21.52
C ASP A 201 0.75 -20.82 20.31
N ASN A 202 -0.51 -20.63 19.88
CA ASN A 202 -1.12 -21.36 18.77
C ASN A 202 -1.74 -20.40 17.74
N VAL A 203 -0.90 -19.79 16.91
CA VAL A 203 -1.37 -18.93 15.82
C VAL A 203 -2.03 -19.78 14.74
N THR A 204 -3.34 -19.73 14.67
CA THR A 204 -4.15 -20.54 13.74
C THR A 204 -4.03 -20.09 12.29
N ASN A 205 -4.38 -20.96 11.34
CA ASN A 205 -4.40 -20.60 9.92
C ASN A 205 -5.36 -19.43 9.63
N GLY A 206 -6.48 -19.32 10.36
CA GLY A 206 -7.41 -18.18 10.22
C GLY A 206 -6.76 -16.87 10.62
N MET A 207 -5.99 -16.84 11.71
CA MET A 207 -5.23 -15.67 12.15
C MET A 207 -4.17 -15.27 11.12
N LYS A 208 -3.40 -16.25 10.60
CA LYS A 208 -2.38 -16.03 9.56
C LYS A 208 -3.00 -15.46 8.28
N LYS A 209 -4.12 -16.01 7.82
CA LYS A 209 -4.86 -15.52 6.66
C LYS A 209 -5.33 -14.08 6.87
N TYR A 210 -5.91 -13.78 8.03
CA TYR A 210 -6.39 -12.43 8.32
C TYR A 210 -5.25 -11.41 8.40
N CYS A 211 -4.13 -11.77 9.03
CA CYS A 211 -2.92 -10.94 9.06
C CYS A 211 -2.42 -10.62 7.64
N ARG A 212 -2.30 -11.62 6.80
CA ARG A 212 -1.90 -11.45 5.39
C ARG A 212 -2.91 -10.63 4.60
N PHE A 213 -4.21 -10.83 4.83
CA PHE A 213 -5.26 -10.06 4.19
C PHE A 213 -5.18 -8.57 4.53
N LEU A 214 -5.02 -8.23 5.82
CA LEU A 214 -4.88 -6.84 6.25
C LEU A 214 -3.61 -6.20 5.67
N GLY A 215 -2.49 -6.93 5.61
CA GLY A 215 -1.27 -6.48 4.97
C GLY A 215 -1.37 -6.33 3.45
N SER A 216 -2.13 -7.18 2.78
CA SER A 216 -2.28 -7.15 1.32
C SER A 216 -3.37 -6.18 0.86
N LEU A 217 -4.62 -6.63 0.72
CA LEU A 217 -5.72 -5.80 0.23
C LEU A 217 -6.12 -4.73 1.24
N GLY A 218 -6.31 -5.11 2.52
CA GLY A 218 -6.77 -4.19 3.57
C GLY A 218 -5.88 -2.97 3.78
N SER A 219 -4.58 -3.08 3.57
CA SER A 219 -3.64 -1.98 3.76
C SER A 219 -3.89 -0.80 2.81
N HIS A 220 -4.39 -1.04 1.60
CA HIS A 220 -4.74 0.01 0.65
C HIS A 220 -5.85 0.91 1.18
N ASP A 221 -6.90 0.31 1.73
CA ASP A 221 -8.11 1.01 2.11
C ASP A 221 -8.01 1.61 3.50
N LEU A 222 -7.42 0.87 4.45
CA LEU A 222 -7.29 1.33 5.83
C LEU A 222 -6.33 2.52 5.92
N SER A 223 -5.23 2.52 5.17
CA SER A 223 -4.32 3.68 5.10
C SER A 223 -4.98 4.88 4.41
N LEU A 224 -5.74 4.65 3.32
CA LEU A 224 -6.50 5.69 2.61
C LEU A 224 -7.57 6.30 3.52
N MET A 225 -8.32 5.45 4.24
CA MET A 225 -9.34 5.85 5.21
C MET A 225 -8.74 6.76 6.30
N ARG A 226 -7.60 6.37 6.88
CA ARG A 226 -6.93 7.18 7.90
C ARG A 226 -6.57 8.55 7.37
N GLU A 227 -5.96 8.65 6.19
CA GLU A 227 -5.62 9.96 5.59
C GLU A 227 -6.87 10.79 5.31
N ALA A 228 -7.91 10.19 4.74
CA ALA A 228 -9.14 10.89 4.36
C ALA A 228 -9.93 11.43 5.56
N LEU A 229 -9.89 10.73 6.69
CA LEU A 229 -10.69 11.07 7.89
C LEU A 229 -9.89 11.78 8.99
N GLY A 230 -8.65 12.19 8.68
CA GLY A 230 -7.86 13.06 9.55
C GLY A 230 -7.04 12.34 10.62
N GLY A 231 -6.75 11.05 10.47
CA GLY A 231 -5.74 10.38 11.30
C GLY A 231 -6.15 9.08 11.96
N VAL A 232 -5.97 8.99 13.28
CA VAL A 232 -6.06 7.74 14.03
C VAL A 232 -7.51 7.40 14.40
N VAL A 233 -7.85 6.12 14.26
CA VAL A 233 -9.12 5.54 14.74
C VAL A 233 -9.22 5.69 16.25
N SER A 234 -10.35 6.20 16.77
CA SER A 234 -10.56 6.30 18.22
C SER A 234 -10.80 4.95 18.87
N SER A 235 -11.56 4.07 18.23
CA SER A 235 -11.87 2.74 18.72
C SER A 235 -12.33 1.80 17.59
N VAL A 236 -12.11 0.51 17.79
CA VAL A 236 -12.64 -0.58 16.96
C VAL A 236 -13.86 -1.16 17.69
N GLU A 237 -15.06 -0.97 17.13
CA GLU A 237 -16.31 -1.35 17.78
C GLU A 237 -16.69 -2.81 17.52
N GLY A 238 -16.36 -3.33 16.33
CA GLY A 238 -16.63 -4.71 15.97
C GLY A 238 -15.75 -5.15 14.81
N VAL A 239 -15.45 -6.45 14.74
CA VAL A 239 -14.71 -7.10 13.66
C VAL A 239 -15.39 -8.42 13.33
N SER A 240 -15.58 -8.70 12.05
CA SER A 240 -16.00 -10.01 11.55
C SER A 240 -14.89 -10.60 10.67
N VAL A 241 -14.41 -11.77 11.04
CA VAL A 241 -13.39 -12.54 10.32
C VAL A 241 -14.04 -13.76 9.72
N ASN A 242 -14.44 -13.67 8.47
CA ASN A 242 -15.16 -14.72 7.74
C ASN A 242 -14.58 -14.87 6.33
N ASP A 243 -13.39 -15.49 6.24
CA ASP A 243 -12.67 -15.73 4.98
C ASP A 243 -13.61 -16.22 3.85
N PRO A 244 -13.66 -15.62 2.67
CA PRO A 244 -12.76 -14.57 2.16
C PRO A 244 -13.24 -13.12 2.39
N PHE A 245 -14.29 -12.89 3.18
CA PHE A 245 -14.84 -11.57 3.45
C PHE A 245 -14.61 -11.14 4.88
N TYR A 246 -14.23 -9.89 5.06
CA TYR A 246 -13.87 -9.30 6.34
C TYR A 246 -14.58 -7.96 6.50
N SER A 247 -15.00 -7.64 7.72
CA SER A 247 -15.61 -6.35 7.98
C SER A 247 -15.26 -5.84 9.38
N ALA A 248 -15.32 -4.52 9.54
CA ALA A 248 -15.12 -3.87 10.82
C ALA A 248 -15.98 -2.60 10.95
N ILE A 249 -16.22 -2.19 12.18
CA ILE A 249 -16.82 -0.90 12.51
C ILE A 249 -15.82 -0.12 13.36
N PHE A 250 -15.51 1.08 12.91
CA PHE A 250 -14.61 2.00 13.59
C PHE A 250 -15.35 3.23 14.08
N THR A 251 -14.81 3.89 15.10
CA THR A 251 -15.21 5.23 15.53
C THR A 251 -14.06 6.20 15.31
N PHE A 252 -14.35 7.32 14.67
CA PHE A 252 -13.42 8.43 14.45
C PHE A 252 -13.85 9.67 15.22
N PRO A 253 -12.88 10.50 15.64
CA PRO A 253 -13.20 11.83 16.15
C PRO A 253 -13.69 12.72 15.00
N SER A 254 -14.66 13.58 15.26
CA SER A 254 -15.12 14.55 14.26
C SER A 254 -14.07 15.66 14.08
N PRO A 255 -13.52 15.88 12.89
CA PRO A 255 -12.47 16.89 12.68
C PRO A 255 -12.99 18.33 12.74
N SER A 256 -14.30 18.53 12.59
CA SER A 256 -14.93 19.85 12.42
C SER A 256 -15.83 20.28 13.59
N SER A 257 -15.86 19.51 14.68
CA SER A 257 -16.76 19.81 15.81
C SER A 257 -16.20 20.87 16.73
N SER A 258 -16.95 21.96 16.90
CA SER A 258 -16.75 22.94 17.98
C SER A 258 -17.06 22.36 19.37
N ALA A 259 -17.70 21.18 19.44
CA ALA A 259 -17.96 20.44 20.66
C ALA A 259 -16.91 19.33 20.81
N ALA A 260 -16.05 19.46 21.81
CA ALA A 260 -15.07 18.42 22.13
C ALA A 260 -15.77 17.07 22.38
N GLY A 261 -15.40 16.03 21.62
CA GLY A 261 -15.88 14.67 21.83
C GLY A 261 -16.93 14.15 20.83
N GLU A 262 -17.35 14.93 19.83
CA GLU A 262 -18.19 14.37 18.76
C GLU A 262 -17.43 13.32 17.96
N LYS A 263 -18.11 12.22 17.64
CA LYS A 263 -17.58 11.06 16.93
C LYS A 263 -18.53 10.64 15.82
N PHE A 264 -18.01 9.93 14.84
CA PHE A 264 -18.83 9.29 13.79
C PHE A 264 -18.34 7.87 13.55
N SER A 265 -19.23 7.04 13.01
CA SER A 265 -18.93 5.64 12.71
C SER A 265 -18.45 5.48 11.28
N VAL A 266 -17.55 4.52 11.08
CA VAL A 266 -17.05 4.10 9.77
C VAL A 266 -17.24 2.60 9.64
N THR A 267 -17.86 2.15 8.55
CA THR A 267 -17.94 0.74 8.21
C THR A 267 -16.86 0.41 7.18
N TYR A 268 -16.11 -0.63 7.47
CA TYR A 268 -15.13 -1.24 6.55
C TYR A 268 -15.62 -2.62 6.14
N GLU A 269 -15.59 -2.91 4.85
CA GLU A 269 -15.91 -4.20 4.27
C GLU A 269 -14.94 -4.50 3.12
N SER A 270 -14.36 -5.69 3.13
CA SER A 270 -13.36 -6.05 2.14
C SER A 270 -13.30 -7.56 1.94
N GLY A 271 -12.95 -7.99 0.73
CA GLY A 271 -12.83 -9.39 0.41
C GLY A 271 -12.34 -9.65 -1.01
N ILE A 272 -11.98 -10.91 -1.26
CA ILE A 272 -11.57 -11.37 -2.59
C ILE A 272 -12.44 -12.57 -2.94
N ASP A 273 -13.21 -12.45 -4.02
CA ASP A 273 -14.04 -13.54 -4.53
C ASP A 273 -13.62 -13.99 -5.94
N THR A 274 -14.50 -14.69 -6.64
CA THR A 274 -14.24 -15.22 -7.98
C THR A 274 -14.83 -14.36 -9.09
N ILE A 275 -15.54 -13.28 -8.75
CA ILE A 275 -16.15 -12.40 -9.73
C ILE A 275 -15.11 -11.38 -10.19
N PRO A 276 -14.85 -11.25 -11.50
CA PRO A 276 -13.83 -10.36 -12.04
C PRO A 276 -14.31 -8.90 -12.03
N ASP A 277 -14.56 -8.37 -10.84
CA ASP A 277 -14.94 -7.00 -10.58
C ASP A 277 -13.93 -6.32 -9.66
N PHE A 278 -13.89 -5.00 -9.65
CA PHE A 278 -13.03 -4.22 -8.79
C PHE A 278 -13.85 -3.07 -8.18
N ASP A 279 -14.48 -3.34 -7.04
CA ASP A 279 -15.30 -2.39 -6.32
C ASP A 279 -14.57 -1.86 -5.08
N ALA A 280 -13.67 -0.91 -5.33
CA ALA A 280 -12.89 -0.25 -4.28
C ALA A 280 -13.31 1.22 -4.16
N HIS A 281 -13.99 1.59 -3.06
CA HIS A 281 -14.44 2.96 -2.86
C HIS A 281 -14.39 3.42 -1.41
N LEU A 282 -14.24 4.73 -1.25
CA LEU A 282 -14.41 5.44 0.01
C LEU A 282 -15.53 6.47 -0.17
N ALA A 283 -16.57 6.39 0.67
CA ALA A 283 -17.71 7.32 0.66
C ALA A 283 -17.86 8.00 2.03
N ILE A 284 -17.99 9.32 2.02
CA ILE A 284 -18.17 10.15 3.22
C ILE A 284 -19.52 10.83 3.15
N TYR A 285 -20.31 10.68 4.19
CA TYR A 285 -21.67 11.22 4.34
C TYR A 285 -21.62 12.40 5.30
N GLY A 286 -21.77 13.58 4.76
CA GLY A 286 -21.79 14.82 5.52
C GLY A 286 -23.19 15.35 5.78
N SER A 287 -23.26 16.42 6.56
CA SER A 287 -24.53 17.10 6.88
C SER A 287 -25.18 17.80 5.70
N ASN A 288 -24.40 18.15 4.67
CA ASN A 288 -24.89 18.90 3.49
C ASN A 288 -24.63 18.18 2.16
N LYS A 289 -23.77 17.20 2.12
CA LYS A 289 -23.44 16.45 0.90
C LYS A 289 -22.82 15.08 1.20
N ARG A 290 -22.77 14.24 0.18
CA ARG A 290 -22.02 12.98 0.15
C ARG A 290 -20.91 13.09 -0.87
N VAL A 291 -19.73 12.60 -0.52
CA VAL A 291 -18.57 12.59 -1.40
C VAL A 291 -18.03 11.17 -1.46
N SER A 292 -17.83 10.64 -2.66
CA SER A 292 -17.21 9.33 -2.85
C SER A 292 -16.12 9.37 -3.90
N ILE A 293 -15.13 8.53 -3.72
CA ILE A 293 -14.08 8.25 -4.69
C ILE A 293 -14.11 6.76 -5.03
N GLN A 294 -14.11 6.44 -6.33
CA GLN A 294 -14.09 5.08 -6.85
C GLN A 294 -12.75 4.81 -7.51
N TYR A 295 -12.09 3.75 -7.06
CA TYR A 295 -10.89 3.20 -7.68
C TYR A 295 -11.26 2.03 -8.58
N ASP A 296 -10.48 1.85 -9.62
CA ASP A 296 -10.53 0.68 -10.50
C ASP A 296 -9.23 -0.12 -10.37
N SER A 297 -9.15 -1.25 -11.10
CA SER A 297 -7.97 -2.11 -11.07
C SER A 297 -6.70 -1.34 -11.41
N PRO A 298 -5.69 -1.32 -10.53
CA PRO A 298 -4.46 -0.57 -10.77
C PRO A 298 -3.56 -1.21 -11.83
N TYR A 299 -3.84 -2.45 -12.21
CA TYR A 299 -3.05 -3.21 -13.20
C TYR A 299 -3.36 -2.81 -14.64
N VAL A 300 -4.53 -2.23 -14.90
CA VAL A 300 -4.95 -1.77 -16.23
C VAL A 300 -4.74 -0.27 -16.32
N LYS A 301 -3.88 0.17 -17.24
CA LYS A 301 -3.60 1.59 -17.43
C LYS A 301 -4.76 2.33 -18.10
N GLY A 302 -4.95 3.60 -17.77
CA GLY A 302 -5.94 4.47 -18.40
C GLY A 302 -7.35 4.40 -17.80
N LEU A 303 -7.56 3.67 -16.71
CA LEU A 303 -8.82 3.68 -15.97
C LEU A 303 -8.85 4.90 -15.04
N PRO A 304 -9.76 5.87 -15.26
CA PRO A 304 -9.76 7.12 -14.50
C PRO A 304 -10.37 6.92 -13.11
N ILE A 305 -9.74 7.54 -12.10
CA ILE A 305 -10.27 7.63 -10.74
C ILE A 305 -11.18 8.85 -10.66
N LYS A 306 -12.46 8.63 -10.34
CA LYS A 306 -13.49 9.65 -10.35
C LYS A 306 -13.99 9.98 -8.96
N VAL A 307 -14.32 11.24 -8.73
CA VAL A 307 -14.95 11.72 -7.50
C VAL A 307 -16.39 12.07 -7.81
N ARG A 308 -17.32 11.51 -7.03
CA ARG A 308 -18.74 11.77 -7.13
C ARG A 308 -19.20 12.58 -5.91
N VAL A 309 -19.91 13.67 -6.17
CA VAL A 309 -20.52 14.52 -5.15
C VAL A 309 -22.02 14.54 -5.34
N GLU A 310 -22.76 14.23 -4.27
CA GLU A 310 -24.23 14.32 -4.22
C GLU A 310 -24.61 15.37 -3.18
N GLU A 311 -25.41 16.33 -3.58
CA GLU A 311 -25.85 17.47 -2.74
C GLU A 311 -27.26 17.90 -3.12
N VAL A 312 -27.83 18.76 -2.32
CA VAL A 312 -29.12 19.39 -2.60
C VAL A 312 -28.85 20.79 -3.16
N ASN A 313 -29.44 21.13 -4.31
CA ASN A 313 -29.33 22.44 -4.92
C ASN A 313 -30.24 23.50 -4.24
N GLU A 314 -30.21 24.73 -4.71
CA GLU A 314 -30.96 25.84 -4.19
C GLU A 314 -32.50 25.65 -4.30
N TYR A 315 -32.95 24.75 -5.18
CA TYR A 315 -34.38 24.42 -5.38
C TYR A 315 -34.85 23.24 -4.52
N GLY A 316 -33.96 22.67 -3.66
CA GLY A 316 -34.27 21.50 -2.85
C GLY A 316 -34.18 20.18 -3.61
N GLU A 317 -33.58 20.17 -4.79
CA GLU A 317 -33.47 18.99 -5.66
C GLU A 317 -32.13 18.30 -5.48
N LYS A 318 -32.10 16.97 -5.63
CA LYS A 318 -30.87 16.21 -5.65
C LYS A 318 -30.06 16.57 -6.89
N GLN A 319 -28.85 17.05 -6.68
CA GLN A 319 -27.84 17.26 -7.71
C GLN A 319 -26.69 16.27 -7.55
N VAL A 320 -26.20 15.77 -8.68
CA VAL A 320 -25.02 14.87 -8.75
C VAL A 320 -24.03 15.46 -9.73
N ARG A 321 -22.78 15.57 -9.31
CA ARG A 321 -21.67 15.93 -10.21
C ARG A 321 -20.54 14.91 -10.08
N GLU A 322 -19.92 14.58 -11.19
CA GLU A 322 -18.75 13.75 -11.28
C GLU A 322 -17.55 14.63 -11.63
N ILE A 323 -16.45 14.46 -10.92
CA ILE A 323 -15.22 15.22 -11.10
C ILE A 323 -14.13 14.25 -11.56
N LEU A 324 -13.59 14.49 -12.74
CA LEU A 324 -12.41 13.85 -13.28
C LEU A 324 -11.26 14.86 -13.24
N SER A 325 -10.34 14.70 -12.31
CA SER A 325 -9.24 15.64 -12.09
C SER A 325 -8.04 15.36 -12.98
N SER A 326 -7.78 14.10 -13.30
CA SER A 326 -6.59 13.66 -14.03
C SER A 326 -6.81 12.27 -14.62
N TYR A 327 -6.08 11.98 -15.69
CA TYR A 327 -5.91 10.64 -16.24
C TYR A 327 -4.59 9.98 -15.78
N GLU A 328 -3.79 10.69 -15.01
CA GLU A 328 -2.56 10.14 -14.43
C GLU A 328 -2.90 9.04 -13.43
N ASP A 329 -2.28 7.89 -13.59
CA ASP A 329 -2.49 6.77 -12.66
C ASP A 329 -1.79 7.01 -11.31
N ALA A 330 -2.27 6.33 -10.30
CA ALA A 330 -1.83 6.51 -8.93
C ALA A 330 -0.35 6.17 -8.71
N TYR A 331 0.20 5.17 -9.41
CA TYR A 331 1.61 4.79 -9.29
C TYR A 331 2.54 5.81 -9.95
N THR A 332 2.16 6.35 -11.10
CA THR A 332 2.92 7.43 -11.74
C THR A 332 2.98 8.66 -10.84
N ALA A 333 1.84 9.05 -10.25
CA ALA A 333 1.78 10.16 -9.30
C ALA A 333 2.58 9.88 -8.02
N GLU A 334 2.51 8.65 -7.49
CA GLU A 334 3.28 8.21 -6.32
C GLU A 334 4.78 8.34 -6.55
N LEU A 335 5.30 7.76 -7.63
CA LEU A 335 6.74 7.82 -7.93
C LEU A 335 7.20 9.24 -8.24
N THR A 336 6.38 10.06 -8.88
CA THR A 336 6.68 11.48 -9.06
C THR A 336 6.79 12.22 -7.72
N GLN A 337 5.88 11.97 -6.78
CA GLN A 337 5.97 12.55 -5.44
C GLN A 337 7.14 11.99 -4.63
N MET A 338 7.47 10.70 -4.78
CA MET A 338 8.64 10.10 -4.14
C MET A 338 9.94 10.79 -4.58
N TYR A 339 10.08 11.08 -5.89
CA TYR A 339 11.20 11.85 -6.41
C TYR A 339 11.31 13.21 -5.71
N GLU A 340 10.21 13.95 -5.61
CA GLU A 340 10.16 15.23 -4.89
C GLU A 340 10.58 15.11 -3.42
N CYS A 341 10.22 14.00 -2.77
CA CYS A 341 10.63 13.74 -1.40
C CYS A 341 12.13 13.50 -1.27
N PHE A 342 12.72 12.67 -2.14
CA PHE A 342 14.12 12.29 -2.02
C PHE A 342 15.09 13.36 -2.53
N VAL A 343 14.73 14.04 -3.63
CA VAL A 343 15.60 15.04 -4.28
C VAL A 343 15.38 16.45 -3.73
N ASN A 344 14.12 16.86 -3.57
CA ASN A 344 13.74 18.21 -3.19
C ASN A 344 13.38 18.36 -1.69
N GLY A 345 13.54 17.30 -0.91
CA GLY A 345 13.36 17.33 0.54
C GLY A 345 11.91 17.50 1.00
N ARG A 346 10.91 17.24 0.14
CA ARG A 346 9.50 17.26 0.55
C ARG A 346 9.23 16.21 1.62
N LYS A 347 8.26 16.47 2.47
CA LYS A 347 7.84 15.54 3.53
C LYS A 347 7.26 14.26 2.90
N ILE A 348 7.74 13.12 3.33
CA ILE A 348 7.16 11.81 3.01
C ILE A 348 5.90 11.64 3.86
N LYS A 349 4.73 11.55 3.23
CA LYS A 349 3.48 11.34 3.95
C LYS A 349 3.23 9.88 4.30
N THR A 350 3.76 8.96 3.50
CA THR A 350 3.73 7.52 3.74
C THR A 350 5.05 7.04 4.33
N SER A 351 5.45 7.65 5.45
CA SER A 351 6.68 7.31 6.18
C SER A 351 6.52 6.03 7.00
N VAL A 352 7.60 5.58 7.62
CA VAL A 352 7.58 4.44 8.56
C VAL A 352 6.62 4.73 9.72
N GLU A 353 6.65 5.95 10.29
CA GLU A 353 5.75 6.35 11.37
C GLU A 353 4.27 6.29 10.96
N ASP A 354 3.95 6.73 9.73
CA ASP A 354 2.58 6.64 9.22
C ASP A 354 2.13 5.19 9.06
N ALA A 355 2.99 4.31 8.53
CA ALA A 355 2.70 2.89 8.37
C ALA A 355 2.58 2.13 9.71
N VAL A 356 3.25 2.59 10.77
CA VAL A 356 3.07 2.08 12.14
C VAL A 356 1.63 2.26 12.61
N GLU A 357 0.95 3.34 12.21
CA GLU A 357 -0.45 3.56 12.60
C GLU A 357 -1.40 2.55 11.93
N ASP A 358 -1.08 2.03 10.73
CA ASP A 358 -1.83 0.93 10.13
C ASP A 358 -1.67 -0.35 10.95
N LEU A 359 -0.44 -0.67 11.36
CA LEU A 359 -0.17 -1.85 12.19
C LEU A 359 -0.80 -1.75 13.59
N ARG A 360 -0.88 -0.55 14.18
CA ARG A 360 -1.64 -0.31 15.41
C ARG A 360 -3.13 -0.56 15.24
N LEU A 361 -3.67 -0.16 14.08
CA LEU A 361 -5.07 -0.46 13.75
C LEU A 361 -5.28 -1.97 13.60
N TYR A 362 -4.36 -2.68 12.93
CA TYR A 362 -4.45 -4.15 12.80
C TYR A 362 -4.37 -4.84 14.18
N ASP A 363 -3.48 -4.40 15.06
CA ASP A 363 -3.40 -4.91 16.44
C ASP A 363 -4.73 -4.71 17.19
N ALA A 364 -5.35 -3.53 17.08
CA ALA A 364 -6.66 -3.26 17.66
C ALA A 364 -7.77 -4.14 17.05
N MET A 365 -7.70 -4.43 15.74
CA MET A 365 -8.61 -5.35 15.07
C MET A 365 -8.39 -6.80 15.52
N TYR A 366 -7.15 -7.24 15.73
CA TYR A 366 -6.85 -8.58 16.28
C TYR A 366 -7.37 -8.74 17.69
N ARG A 367 -7.22 -7.71 18.56
CA ARG A 367 -7.80 -7.71 19.92
C ARG A 367 -9.31 -7.81 19.85
N LYS A 368 -9.95 -7.01 19.00
CA LYS A 368 -11.42 -7.02 18.87
C LYS A 368 -11.95 -8.32 18.29
N ALA A 369 -11.18 -9.01 17.44
CA ALA A 369 -11.48 -10.34 16.93
C ALA A 369 -11.23 -11.47 17.96
N GLY A 370 -10.66 -11.17 19.14
CA GLY A 370 -10.33 -12.15 20.16
C GLY A 370 -9.10 -13.01 19.84
N PHE A 371 -8.21 -12.54 18.96
CA PHE A 371 -6.98 -13.25 18.60
C PHE A 371 -5.84 -13.00 19.58
N ILE A 372 -5.84 -11.86 20.23
CA ILE A 372 -4.89 -11.45 21.28
C ILE A 372 -5.63 -10.73 22.40
N ASN A 373 -5.05 -10.72 23.61
CA ASN A 373 -5.61 -10.08 24.81
C ASN A 373 -5.42 -8.55 24.81
#